data_136b02ea593c16cde83257a3e7528de7
#
_entry.id   136b02ea593c16cde83257a3e7528de7
#
_cell.length_a   1.000
_cell.length_b   1.000
_cell.length_c   1.000
_cell.angle_alpha   90.00
_cell.angle_beta   90.00
_cell.angle_gamma   90.00
#
_symmetry.space_group_name_H-M   'P 1'
#
loop_
_entity.id
_entity.type
_entity.pdbx_description
1 polymer ?
#
loop_
_entity_poly.entity_id
_entity_poly.type
_entity_poly.pdbx_seq_one_letter_code
_entity_poly.pdbx_strand_id
1 'polypeptide(L)'
;QHLYNYDILSMPDKWEYPWYAAWDLAFHCIPIARIDSDFAKGQLLLLLKERYMHPNGQIPAYEWNFTDVNPPVHAWAVRRVFQIDQQKTGKPDFEYLQKAFHKLLINFTWWVNRKDTNGNNVFEGGFLGLDNIGVFDRNHQIVEDARLEQADSTSWMAMFSLNMLRIALDLSMENPVYQDMAIKFFEHFLYISGAMNSIGDNDVDLWDDEDNFYYDVMHTPTKPNQRMKVKSMVGLIPLFAIEILRAEVYNKLPEFRERLDFFLKERPKLAS
;
A
#
# COMPACT_ATOMS: atom_id res chain seq x y z
N GLN A 1 -13.59 27.85 -13.01
CA GLN A 1 -14.21 26.51 -12.89
C GLN A 1 -14.66 26.35 -11.45
N HIS A 2 -15.96 26.21 -11.26
CA HIS A 2 -16.50 26.01 -9.92
C HIS A 2 -16.78 24.52 -9.74
N LEU A 3 -15.90 23.83 -9.01
CA LEU A 3 -16.21 22.52 -8.48
C LEU A 3 -17.34 22.68 -7.47
N TYR A 4 -18.45 22.01 -7.72
CA TYR A 4 -19.54 21.92 -6.75
C TYR A 4 -19.09 20.96 -5.66
N ASN A 5 -18.52 21.53 -4.58
CA ASN A 5 -17.99 20.77 -3.45
C ASN A 5 -18.74 21.21 -2.18
N TYR A 6 -19.48 20.27 -1.60
CA TYR A 6 -20.20 20.44 -0.34
C TYR A 6 -19.82 19.40 0.70
N ASP A 7 -18.80 18.61 0.38
CA ASP A 7 -18.35 17.51 1.24
C ASP A 7 -17.61 18.06 2.46
N ILE A 8 -17.74 17.37 3.59
CA ILE A 8 -16.94 17.62 4.79
C ILE A 8 -15.76 16.65 4.75
N LEU A 9 -14.54 17.16 4.86
CA LEU A 9 -13.31 16.41 4.82
C LEU A 9 -12.51 16.62 6.10
N SER A 10 -11.96 15.53 6.64
CA SER A 10 -10.98 15.62 7.73
C SER A 10 -9.66 16.12 7.17
N MET A 11 -9.06 17.10 7.84
CA MET A 11 -7.81 17.75 7.46
C MET A 11 -6.76 17.57 8.57
N PRO A 12 -5.45 17.52 8.23
CA PRO A 12 -4.38 17.38 9.22
C PRO A 12 -4.36 18.50 10.25
N ASP A 13 -4.43 19.73 9.76
CA ASP A 13 -4.41 20.93 10.57
C ASP A 13 -5.20 22.05 9.91
N LYS A 14 -5.81 22.94 10.69
CA LYS A 14 -6.59 24.05 10.15
C LYS A 14 -5.78 25.32 9.88
N TRP A 15 -4.54 25.36 10.30
CA TRP A 15 -3.66 26.51 10.19
C TRP A 15 -2.52 26.30 9.20
N GLU A 16 -1.75 25.21 9.37
CA GLU A 16 -0.59 24.91 8.55
C GLU A 16 -0.98 24.14 7.29
N TYR A 17 -1.95 23.21 7.42
CA TYR A 17 -2.43 22.36 6.32
C TYR A 17 -3.96 22.42 6.23
N PRO A 18 -4.54 23.57 5.79
CA PRO A 18 -5.99 23.75 5.70
C PRO A 18 -6.59 23.12 4.44
N TRP A 19 -6.15 21.93 4.10
CA TRP A 19 -6.62 21.07 3.01
C TRP A 19 -6.51 19.61 3.43
N TYR A 20 -7.18 18.72 2.69
CA TYR A 20 -7.03 17.31 2.99
C TYR A 20 -5.65 16.78 2.53
N ALA A 21 -5.14 15.77 3.26
CA ALA A 21 -4.06 14.90 2.84
C ALA A 21 -4.59 13.47 2.87
N ALA A 22 -4.38 12.70 1.80
CA ALA A 22 -5.08 11.42 1.62
C ALA A 22 -4.75 10.40 2.70
N TRP A 23 -3.47 10.25 3.05
CA TRP A 23 -3.08 9.27 4.05
C TRP A 23 -3.42 9.71 5.48
N ASP A 24 -3.33 11.00 5.77
CA ASP A 24 -3.78 11.57 7.06
C ASP A 24 -5.27 11.32 7.28
N LEU A 25 -6.11 11.61 6.28
CA LEU A 25 -7.54 11.34 6.33
C LEU A 25 -7.80 9.85 6.60
N ALA A 26 -7.06 8.95 5.97
CA ALA A 26 -7.20 7.52 6.21
C ALA A 26 -6.92 7.15 7.67
N PHE A 27 -5.85 7.71 8.26
CA PHE A 27 -5.56 7.51 9.68
C PHE A 27 -6.61 8.16 10.59
N HIS A 28 -7.10 9.37 10.27
CA HIS A 28 -8.15 10.06 11.02
C HIS A 28 -9.44 9.23 11.11
N CYS A 29 -9.77 8.45 10.08
CA CYS A 29 -10.96 7.62 10.08
C CYS A 29 -10.95 6.54 11.18
N ILE A 30 -9.80 6.17 11.73
CA ILE A 30 -9.71 5.17 12.81
C ILE A 30 -10.30 5.69 14.13
N PRO A 31 -9.83 6.82 14.70
CA PRO A 31 -10.50 7.39 15.87
C PRO A 31 -11.90 7.87 15.59
N ILE A 32 -12.20 8.43 14.41
CA ILE A 32 -13.54 8.86 14.01
C ILE A 32 -14.52 7.68 14.04
N ALA A 33 -14.13 6.50 13.56
CA ALA A 33 -14.98 5.31 13.57
C ALA A 33 -15.38 4.85 14.98
N ARG A 34 -14.60 5.21 16.02
CA ARG A 34 -14.97 4.96 17.41
C ARG A 34 -16.16 5.80 17.86
N ILE A 35 -16.32 6.98 17.27
CA ILE A 35 -17.40 7.93 17.56
C ILE A 35 -18.55 7.70 16.58
N ASP A 36 -18.28 7.85 15.29
CA ASP A 36 -19.23 7.74 14.17
C ASP A 36 -18.63 6.89 13.05
N SER A 37 -19.00 5.61 13.01
CA SER A 37 -18.46 4.68 12.00
C SER A 37 -19.02 4.94 10.60
N ASP A 38 -20.25 5.44 10.49
CA ASP A 38 -20.85 5.74 9.18
C ASP A 38 -20.19 6.96 8.54
N PHE A 39 -19.90 8.00 9.33
CA PHE A 39 -19.12 9.12 8.85
C PHE A 39 -17.71 8.71 8.41
N ALA A 40 -17.01 7.89 9.20
CA ALA A 40 -15.69 7.38 8.85
C ALA A 40 -15.69 6.55 7.55
N LYS A 41 -16.68 5.65 7.39
CA LYS A 41 -16.90 4.90 6.13
C LYS A 41 -17.12 5.85 4.96
N GLY A 42 -17.93 6.87 5.17
CA GLY A 42 -18.21 7.92 4.18
C GLY A 42 -16.96 8.66 3.73
N GLN A 43 -16.08 9.06 4.66
CA GLN A 43 -14.80 9.73 4.37
C GLN A 43 -13.87 8.87 3.50
N LEU A 44 -13.73 7.58 3.84
CA LEU A 44 -12.89 6.66 3.07
C LEU A 44 -13.43 6.40 1.66
N LEU A 45 -14.76 6.25 1.52
CA LEU A 45 -15.39 6.10 0.21
C LEU A 45 -15.32 7.38 -0.62
N LEU A 46 -15.32 8.55 0.03
CA LEU A 46 -15.32 9.84 -0.64
C LEU A 46 -14.07 10.03 -1.51
N LEU A 47 -12.88 9.74 -0.98
CA LEU A 47 -11.62 9.86 -1.74
C LEU A 47 -11.50 8.85 -2.90
N LEU A 48 -12.33 7.81 -2.88
CA LEU A 48 -12.39 6.79 -3.94
C LEU A 48 -13.41 7.14 -5.03
N LYS A 49 -14.13 8.26 -4.91
CA LYS A 49 -15.08 8.72 -5.92
C LYS A 49 -14.40 9.52 -7.03
N GLU A 50 -15.08 9.60 -8.15
CA GLU A 50 -14.65 10.28 -9.38
C GLU A 50 -14.29 11.76 -9.21
N ARG A 51 -14.74 12.41 -8.13
CA ARG A 51 -14.39 13.82 -7.85
C ARG A 51 -13.00 13.97 -7.24
N TYR A 52 -12.48 12.92 -6.60
CA TYR A 52 -11.20 12.94 -5.89
C TYR A 52 -10.18 12.03 -6.56
N MET A 53 -10.56 10.78 -6.84
CA MET A 53 -9.67 9.84 -7.52
C MET A 53 -9.63 10.14 -9.02
N HIS A 54 -8.42 10.26 -9.56
CA HIS A 54 -8.21 10.42 -11.00
C HIS A 54 -8.76 9.19 -11.76
N PRO A 55 -9.25 9.33 -13.00
CA PRO A 55 -9.74 8.20 -13.80
C PRO A 55 -8.76 7.05 -13.98
N ASN A 56 -7.44 7.30 -13.92
CA ASN A 56 -6.41 6.27 -13.96
C ASN A 56 -6.25 5.49 -12.64
N GLY A 57 -6.95 5.89 -11.56
CA GLY A 57 -6.90 5.25 -10.26
C GLY A 57 -6.00 5.93 -9.22
N GLN A 58 -5.31 7.00 -9.57
CA GLN A 58 -4.49 7.73 -8.62
C GLN A 58 -5.36 8.48 -7.60
N ILE A 59 -5.07 8.29 -6.31
CA ILE A 59 -5.58 9.13 -5.23
C ILE A 59 -4.60 10.30 -5.10
N PRO A 60 -5.05 11.57 -5.17
CA PRO A 60 -4.16 12.71 -5.00
C PRO A 60 -3.56 12.73 -3.59
N ALA A 61 -2.29 13.11 -3.48
CA ALA A 61 -1.61 13.17 -2.19
C ALA A 61 -2.31 14.14 -1.23
N TYR A 62 -2.62 15.32 -1.73
CA TYR A 62 -3.43 16.34 -1.05
C TYR A 62 -4.26 17.09 -2.10
N GLU A 63 -5.04 18.03 -1.71
CA GLU A 63 -6.14 18.64 -2.47
C GLU A 63 -5.77 18.93 -3.93
N TRP A 64 -6.22 18.02 -4.80
CA TRP A 64 -6.00 17.91 -6.25
C TRP A 64 -4.56 17.97 -6.74
N ASN A 65 -3.58 17.57 -5.90
CA ASN A 65 -2.22 17.39 -6.36
C ASN A 65 -2.01 15.94 -6.84
N PHE A 66 -1.77 15.78 -8.14
CA PHE A 66 -1.49 14.50 -8.79
C PHE A 66 0.00 14.32 -9.18
N THR A 67 0.87 15.27 -8.82
CA THR A 67 2.30 15.13 -9.03
C THR A 67 2.95 14.27 -7.95
N ASP A 68 2.37 14.28 -6.75
CA ASP A 68 2.85 13.55 -5.59
C ASP A 68 1.91 12.43 -5.21
N VAL A 69 2.40 11.50 -4.42
CA VAL A 69 1.63 10.39 -3.86
C VAL A 69 1.90 10.23 -2.37
N ASN A 70 0.88 9.82 -1.63
CA ASN A 70 1.04 9.39 -0.25
C ASN A 70 1.19 7.87 -0.17
N PRO A 71 1.71 7.33 0.93
CA PRO A 71 1.68 5.90 1.20
C PRO A 71 0.28 5.31 1.02
N PRO A 72 0.14 4.13 0.39
CA PRO A 72 -1.16 3.53 0.08
C PRO A 72 -1.80 2.84 1.29
N VAL A 73 -2.09 3.61 2.35
CA VAL A 73 -2.67 3.11 3.60
C VAL A 73 -4.19 3.02 3.59
N HIS A 74 -4.81 3.43 2.50
CA HIS A 74 -6.27 3.54 2.42
C HIS A 74 -6.98 2.19 2.60
N ALA A 75 -6.45 1.10 1.99
CA ALA A 75 -7.01 -0.24 2.15
C ALA A 75 -6.93 -0.75 3.60
N TRP A 76 -5.83 -0.47 4.29
CA TRP A 76 -5.69 -0.76 5.72
C TRP A 76 -6.76 -0.04 6.54
N ALA A 77 -6.96 1.26 6.30
CA ALA A 77 -7.96 2.06 6.99
C ALA A 77 -9.39 1.57 6.72
N VAL A 78 -9.73 1.25 5.47
CA VAL A 78 -11.03 0.69 5.07
C VAL A 78 -11.35 -0.56 5.90
N ARG A 79 -10.41 -1.51 5.93
CA ARG A 79 -10.62 -2.73 6.69
C ARG A 79 -10.70 -2.48 8.20
N ARG A 80 -9.86 -1.57 8.71
CA ARG A 80 -9.87 -1.26 10.14
C ARG A 80 -11.18 -0.62 10.59
N VAL A 81 -11.73 0.31 9.80
CA VAL A 81 -13.05 0.92 10.04
C VAL A 81 -14.16 -0.13 9.97
N PHE A 82 -14.12 -1.02 8.97
CA PHE A 82 -15.04 -2.16 8.88
C PHE A 82 -15.05 -3.01 10.17
N GLN A 83 -13.86 -3.33 10.71
CA GLN A 83 -13.75 -4.11 11.95
C GLN A 83 -14.30 -3.36 13.17
N ILE A 84 -14.03 -2.05 13.27
CA ILE A 84 -14.53 -1.21 14.36
C ILE A 84 -16.05 -1.13 14.31
N ASP A 85 -16.61 -0.93 13.11
CA ASP A 85 -18.06 -0.90 12.91
C ASP A 85 -18.72 -2.24 13.29
N GLN A 86 -18.17 -3.35 12.82
CA GLN A 86 -18.63 -4.69 13.17
C GLN A 86 -18.60 -4.94 14.69
N GLN A 87 -17.55 -4.48 15.38
CA GLN A 87 -17.48 -4.60 16.85
C GLN A 87 -18.54 -3.78 17.57
N LYS A 88 -18.90 -2.60 17.03
CA LYS A 88 -19.92 -1.71 17.61
C LYS A 88 -21.35 -2.21 17.34
N THR A 89 -21.61 -2.63 16.11
CA THR A 89 -22.96 -2.96 15.64
C THR A 89 -23.31 -4.45 15.78
N GLY A 90 -22.29 -5.30 15.97
CA GLY A 90 -22.44 -6.76 15.94
C GLY A 90 -22.66 -7.36 14.55
N LYS A 91 -22.65 -6.53 13.49
CA LYS A 91 -22.92 -6.97 12.11
C LYS A 91 -21.83 -6.44 11.17
N PRO A 92 -21.30 -7.29 10.26
CA PRO A 92 -20.36 -6.85 9.23
C PRO A 92 -21.09 -6.07 8.12
N ASP A 93 -20.55 -4.93 7.73
CA ASP A 93 -21.04 -4.12 6.58
C ASP A 93 -20.30 -4.54 5.31
N PHE A 94 -20.67 -5.66 4.74
CA PHE A 94 -20.05 -6.15 3.51
C PHE A 94 -20.32 -5.27 2.29
N GLU A 95 -21.43 -4.54 2.27
CA GLU A 95 -21.70 -3.59 1.17
C GLU A 95 -20.65 -2.47 1.13
N TYR A 96 -20.33 -1.90 2.27
CA TYR A 96 -19.24 -0.93 2.40
C TYR A 96 -17.89 -1.53 1.95
N LEU A 97 -17.56 -2.73 2.46
CA LEU A 97 -16.30 -3.38 2.16
C LEU A 97 -16.14 -3.69 0.66
N GLN A 98 -17.20 -4.17 0.01
CA GLN A 98 -17.22 -4.42 -1.44
C GLN A 98 -17.06 -3.14 -2.25
N LYS A 99 -17.80 -2.08 -1.91
CA LYS A 99 -17.69 -0.77 -2.58
C LYS A 99 -16.26 -0.25 -2.53
N ALA A 100 -15.65 -0.27 -1.34
CA ALA A 100 -14.27 0.16 -1.16
C ALA A 100 -13.29 -0.73 -1.93
N PHE A 101 -13.44 -2.05 -1.86
CA PHE A 101 -12.58 -3.01 -2.53
C PHE A 101 -12.53 -2.79 -4.04
N HIS A 102 -13.67 -2.67 -4.70
CA HIS A 102 -13.73 -2.46 -6.15
C HIS A 102 -13.05 -1.16 -6.59
N LYS A 103 -13.16 -0.10 -5.80
CA LYS A 103 -12.48 1.17 -6.07
C LYS A 103 -10.99 1.08 -5.80
N LEU A 104 -10.60 0.40 -4.72
CA LEU A 104 -9.19 0.18 -4.37
C LEU A 104 -8.47 -0.69 -5.40
N LEU A 105 -9.16 -1.59 -6.11
CA LEU A 105 -8.60 -2.33 -7.25
C LEU A 105 -8.04 -1.39 -8.32
N ILE A 106 -8.76 -0.31 -8.62
CA ILE A 106 -8.32 0.68 -9.62
C ILE A 106 -7.06 1.39 -9.12
N ASN A 107 -7.06 1.78 -7.85
CA ASN A 107 -5.89 2.41 -7.23
C ASN A 107 -4.69 1.45 -7.15
N PHE A 108 -4.90 0.19 -6.79
CA PHE A 108 -3.85 -0.83 -6.77
C PHE A 108 -3.24 -1.02 -8.16
N THR A 109 -4.07 -1.09 -9.20
CA THR A 109 -3.59 -1.21 -10.59
C THR A 109 -2.75 -0.01 -11.01
N TRP A 110 -3.15 1.20 -10.61
CA TRP A 110 -2.35 2.40 -10.86
C TRP A 110 -0.96 2.28 -10.22
N TRP A 111 -0.87 1.84 -8.96
CA TRP A 111 0.40 1.63 -8.27
C TRP A 111 1.26 0.56 -8.94
N VAL A 112 0.69 -0.58 -9.29
CA VAL A 112 1.43 -1.68 -9.94
C VAL A 112 2.02 -1.26 -11.28
N ASN A 113 1.39 -0.32 -11.97
CA ASN A 113 1.90 0.25 -13.22
C ASN A 113 3.03 1.27 -13.03
N ARG A 114 3.39 1.61 -11.80
CA ARG A 114 4.53 2.48 -11.44
C ARG A 114 5.74 1.69 -10.96
N LYS A 115 5.89 0.47 -11.42
CA LYS A 115 7.11 -0.32 -11.21
C LYS A 115 8.29 0.34 -11.89
N ASP A 116 9.48 -0.08 -11.45
CA ASP A 116 10.72 0.25 -12.12
C ASP A 116 10.70 -0.11 -13.61
N THR A 117 11.46 0.61 -14.41
CA THR A 117 11.53 0.41 -15.86
C THR A 117 12.02 -0.98 -16.28
N ASN A 118 12.75 -1.67 -15.40
CA ASN A 118 13.29 -3.00 -15.65
C ASN A 118 12.32 -4.14 -15.29
N GLY A 119 11.19 -3.83 -14.63
CA GLY A 119 10.18 -4.81 -14.26
C GLY A 119 10.57 -5.73 -13.10
N ASN A 120 11.51 -5.32 -12.26
CA ASN A 120 12.02 -6.10 -11.12
C ASN A 120 11.02 -6.21 -9.94
N ASN A 121 9.85 -5.58 -10.05
CA ASN A 121 8.85 -5.44 -8.98
C ASN A 121 9.30 -4.59 -7.79
N VAL A 122 10.26 -3.72 -7.99
CA VAL A 122 10.63 -2.63 -7.08
C VAL A 122 9.84 -1.40 -7.47
N PHE A 123 9.54 -0.53 -6.54
CA PHE A 123 8.76 0.67 -6.81
C PHE A 123 9.62 1.91 -6.62
N GLU A 124 9.68 2.70 -7.68
CA GLU A 124 10.27 4.03 -7.61
C GLU A 124 9.35 4.92 -6.78
N GLY A 125 9.96 5.75 -5.95
CA GLY A 125 9.24 6.62 -5.05
C GLY A 125 8.55 7.77 -5.76
N GLY A 126 7.93 8.54 -5.00
CA GLY A 126 7.33 9.83 -5.19
C GLY A 126 7.29 10.47 -3.82
N PHE A 127 6.42 11.45 -3.61
CA PHE A 127 6.21 11.98 -2.27
C PHE A 127 5.48 10.93 -1.40
N LEU A 128 6.21 10.29 -0.49
CA LEU A 128 5.68 9.27 0.42
C LEU A 128 5.63 9.75 1.88
N GLY A 129 5.79 11.04 2.14
CA GLY A 129 5.80 11.61 3.48
C GLY A 129 7.10 11.37 4.27
N LEU A 130 8.11 10.76 3.64
CA LEU A 130 9.44 10.48 4.22
C LEU A 130 10.56 11.08 3.35
N ASP A 131 10.28 12.15 2.66
CA ASP A 131 11.16 12.86 1.72
C ASP A 131 12.37 13.52 2.39
N ASN A 132 12.19 14.01 3.60
CA ASN A 132 13.21 14.71 4.39
C ASN A 132 14.07 13.79 5.28
N ILE A 133 13.93 12.47 5.16
CA ILE A 133 14.70 11.48 5.92
C ILE A 133 15.87 11.00 5.06
N GLY A 134 17.02 11.61 5.20
CA GLY A 134 18.21 11.23 4.46
C GLY A 134 19.20 12.37 4.31
N VAL A 135 20.17 12.18 3.44
CA VAL A 135 21.21 13.17 3.15
C VAL A 135 20.85 14.08 1.97
N PHE A 136 19.74 13.80 1.29
CA PHE A 136 19.22 14.56 0.15
C PHE A 136 17.70 14.37 0.06
N ASP A 137 17.06 15.21 -0.74
CA ASP A 137 15.62 15.08 -1.02
C ASP A 137 15.37 13.85 -1.91
N ARG A 138 14.72 12.83 -1.36
CA ARG A 138 14.45 11.54 -2.01
C ARG A 138 13.45 11.63 -3.17
N ASN A 139 12.73 12.75 -3.30
CA ASN A 139 11.71 12.97 -4.32
C ASN A 139 12.27 13.69 -5.56
N HIS A 140 13.45 14.26 -5.45
CA HIS A 140 14.07 14.97 -6.55
C HIS A 140 15.22 14.17 -7.16
N GLN A 141 15.33 14.24 -8.47
CA GLN A 141 16.45 13.65 -9.19
C GLN A 141 17.78 14.28 -8.73
N ILE A 142 18.64 13.46 -8.14
CA ILE A 142 19.88 13.91 -7.48
C ILE A 142 20.98 14.25 -8.48
N VAL A 143 21.05 13.46 -9.56
CA VAL A 143 22.02 13.58 -10.66
C VAL A 143 21.29 13.17 -11.93
N GLU A 144 21.66 13.75 -13.05
CA GLU A 144 21.16 13.37 -14.38
C GLU A 144 21.35 11.86 -14.58
N ASP A 145 20.27 11.14 -14.91
CA ASP A 145 20.21 9.69 -15.08
C ASP A 145 20.41 8.84 -13.80
N ALA A 146 20.47 9.41 -12.59
CA ALA A 146 20.46 8.63 -11.36
C ALA A 146 19.02 8.22 -10.97
N ARG A 147 18.88 6.97 -10.50
CA ARG A 147 17.60 6.41 -10.02
C ARG A 147 17.77 5.97 -8.57
N LEU A 148 16.72 6.20 -7.79
CA LEU A 148 16.67 5.76 -6.39
C LEU A 148 15.56 4.72 -6.21
N GLU A 149 15.94 3.48 -5.93
CA GLU A 149 15.02 2.47 -5.49
C GLU A 149 14.79 2.64 -4.00
N GLN A 150 13.56 2.93 -3.62
CA GLN A 150 13.20 3.28 -2.26
C GLN A 150 12.69 2.06 -1.50
N ALA A 151 13.27 1.79 -0.34
CA ALA A 151 12.91 0.67 0.50
C ALA A 151 11.47 0.80 1.05
N ASP A 152 11.06 2.00 1.43
CA ASP A 152 9.70 2.26 1.92
C ASP A 152 8.65 2.16 0.81
N SER A 153 8.91 2.66 -0.39
CA SER A 153 7.99 2.59 -1.53
C SER A 153 7.61 1.13 -1.85
N THR A 154 8.62 0.27 -1.96
CA THR A 154 8.41 -1.15 -2.21
C THR A 154 7.69 -1.83 -1.03
N SER A 155 8.04 -1.46 0.20
CA SER A 155 7.42 -1.97 1.42
C SER A 155 5.95 -1.57 1.55
N TRP A 156 5.61 -0.33 1.21
CA TRP A 156 4.22 0.13 1.18
C TRP A 156 3.37 -0.67 0.19
N MET A 157 3.96 -1.07 -0.93
CA MET A 157 3.26 -1.91 -1.90
C MET A 157 3.11 -3.36 -1.45
N ALA A 158 4.09 -3.90 -0.72
CA ALA A 158 3.95 -5.18 -0.05
C ALA A 158 2.80 -5.15 0.98
N MET A 159 2.75 -4.12 1.82
CA MET A 159 1.65 -3.90 2.77
C MET A 159 0.30 -3.75 2.06
N PHE A 160 0.22 -2.96 0.98
CA PHE A 160 -1.02 -2.77 0.22
C PHE A 160 -1.53 -4.09 -0.36
N SER A 161 -0.62 -4.92 -0.92
CA SER A 161 -0.98 -6.26 -1.41
C SER A 161 -1.59 -7.11 -0.31
N LEU A 162 -0.99 -7.14 0.88
CA LEU A 162 -1.52 -7.89 2.03
C LEU A 162 -2.86 -7.33 2.54
N ASN A 163 -3.04 -6.01 2.53
CA ASN A 163 -4.30 -5.40 2.92
C ASN A 163 -5.43 -5.76 1.93
N MET A 164 -5.15 -5.74 0.62
CA MET A 164 -6.11 -6.15 -0.40
C MET A 164 -6.39 -7.66 -0.34
N LEU A 165 -5.35 -8.49 -0.11
CA LEU A 165 -5.51 -9.90 0.18
C LEU A 165 -6.50 -10.12 1.32
N ARG A 166 -6.28 -9.42 2.42
CA ARG A 166 -7.12 -9.62 3.61
C ARG A 166 -8.56 -9.19 3.40
N ILE A 167 -8.80 -8.08 2.69
CA ILE A 167 -10.16 -7.66 2.33
C ILE A 167 -10.81 -8.72 1.42
N ALA A 168 -10.09 -9.23 0.43
CA ALA A 168 -10.59 -10.27 -0.46
C ALA A 168 -10.95 -11.55 0.29
N LEU A 169 -10.14 -11.95 1.29
CA LEU A 169 -10.45 -13.09 2.16
C LEU A 169 -11.68 -12.85 3.04
N ASP A 170 -11.81 -11.66 3.62
CA ASP A 170 -13.01 -11.31 4.41
C ASP A 170 -14.27 -11.35 3.52
N LEU A 171 -14.21 -10.86 2.27
CA LEU A 171 -15.29 -10.93 1.30
C LEU A 171 -15.55 -12.35 0.78
N SER A 172 -14.53 -13.19 0.69
CA SER A 172 -14.65 -14.59 0.24
C SER A 172 -15.47 -15.44 1.20
N MET A 173 -15.58 -15.03 2.47
CA MET A 173 -16.43 -15.70 3.46
C MET A 173 -17.90 -15.60 3.13
N GLU A 174 -18.32 -14.56 2.40
CA GLU A 174 -19.68 -14.33 1.92
C GLU A 174 -19.87 -14.75 0.46
N ASN A 175 -18.87 -14.49 -0.38
CA ASN A 175 -18.92 -14.78 -1.81
C ASN A 175 -17.60 -15.39 -2.29
N PRO A 176 -17.57 -16.70 -2.62
CA PRO A 176 -16.36 -17.41 -3.04
C PRO A 176 -15.64 -16.82 -4.25
N VAL A 177 -16.33 -16.03 -5.09
CA VAL A 177 -15.72 -15.33 -6.26
C VAL A 177 -14.49 -14.50 -5.89
N TYR A 178 -14.42 -14.00 -4.67
CA TYR A 178 -13.28 -13.21 -4.22
C TYR A 178 -12.02 -14.04 -3.91
N GLN A 179 -12.08 -15.39 -3.91
CA GLN A 179 -10.90 -16.23 -3.69
C GLN A 179 -9.84 -16.02 -4.77
N ASP A 180 -10.23 -15.88 -6.03
CA ASP A 180 -9.30 -15.59 -7.14
C ASP A 180 -8.56 -14.27 -6.92
N MET A 181 -9.26 -13.26 -6.41
CA MET A 181 -8.64 -11.98 -6.09
C MET A 181 -7.68 -12.10 -4.91
N ALA A 182 -8.02 -12.88 -3.88
CA ALA A 182 -7.13 -13.15 -2.76
C ALA A 182 -5.84 -13.83 -3.23
N ILE A 183 -5.94 -14.84 -4.10
CA ILE A 183 -4.79 -15.52 -4.72
C ILE A 183 -3.92 -14.51 -5.46
N LYS A 184 -4.53 -13.62 -6.25
CA LYS A 184 -3.82 -12.61 -7.03
C LYS A 184 -3.00 -11.64 -6.16
N PHE A 185 -3.58 -11.16 -5.06
CA PHE A 185 -2.87 -10.28 -4.13
C PHE A 185 -1.76 -11.00 -3.36
N PHE A 186 -1.96 -12.27 -3.05
CA PHE A 186 -0.91 -13.10 -2.46
C PHE A 186 0.27 -13.28 -3.43
N GLU A 187 0.01 -13.54 -4.71
CA GLU A 187 1.05 -13.58 -5.75
C GLU A 187 1.82 -12.25 -5.84
N HIS A 188 1.12 -11.12 -5.89
CA HIS A 188 1.77 -9.80 -5.89
C HIS A 188 2.69 -9.60 -4.69
N PHE A 189 2.20 -9.96 -3.49
CA PHE A 189 3.01 -9.88 -2.28
C PHE A 189 4.29 -10.72 -2.38
N LEU A 190 4.19 -11.96 -2.83
CA LEU A 190 5.36 -12.84 -2.97
C LEU A 190 6.39 -12.28 -3.97
N TYR A 191 5.94 -11.74 -5.10
CA TYR A 191 6.86 -11.13 -6.06
C TYR A 191 7.55 -9.88 -5.51
N ILE A 192 6.82 -9.03 -4.79
CA ILE A 192 7.39 -7.83 -4.16
C ILE A 192 8.37 -8.23 -3.05
N SER A 193 7.99 -9.18 -2.20
CA SER A 193 8.86 -9.67 -1.13
C SER A 193 10.14 -10.30 -1.68
N GLY A 194 10.04 -11.08 -2.75
CA GLY A 194 11.20 -11.61 -3.45
C GLY A 194 12.11 -10.51 -4.00
N ALA A 195 11.54 -9.48 -4.60
CA ALA A 195 12.29 -8.36 -5.15
C ALA A 195 13.01 -7.52 -4.07
N MET A 196 12.47 -7.43 -2.88
CA MET A 196 13.12 -6.71 -1.76
C MET A 196 14.41 -7.40 -1.28
N ASN A 197 14.50 -8.72 -1.44
CA ASN A 197 15.59 -9.52 -0.93
C ASN A 197 16.54 -10.05 -2.03
N SER A 198 16.24 -9.83 -3.30
CA SER A 198 17.10 -10.22 -4.42
C SER A 198 16.73 -9.45 -5.69
N ILE A 199 17.37 -8.32 -5.90
CA ILE A 199 17.22 -7.51 -7.11
C ILE A 199 18.29 -7.93 -8.12
N GLY A 200 17.94 -8.88 -9.00
CA GLY A 200 18.74 -9.26 -10.16
C GLY A 200 20.10 -9.93 -9.86
N ASP A 201 20.68 -10.55 -10.89
CA ASP A 201 21.92 -11.36 -10.75
C ASP A 201 23.22 -10.54 -10.47
N ASN A 202 23.16 -9.19 -10.48
CA ASN A 202 24.34 -8.32 -10.30
C ASN A 202 24.04 -7.05 -9.49
N ASP A 203 22.88 -6.91 -8.90
CA ASP A 203 22.48 -5.68 -8.23
C ASP A 203 22.53 -5.78 -6.70
N VAL A 204 22.74 -4.65 -6.08
CA VAL A 204 22.72 -4.51 -4.63
C VAL A 204 21.29 -4.57 -4.14
N ASP A 205 20.97 -5.51 -3.27
CA ASP A 205 19.66 -5.66 -2.66
C ASP A 205 19.32 -4.49 -1.72
N LEU A 206 18.02 -4.25 -1.49
CA LEU A 206 17.57 -3.30 -0.47
C LEU A 206 17.97 -3.74 0.95
N TRP A 207 18.01 -5.05 1.18
CA TRP A 207 18.47 -5.63 2.44
C TRP A 207 20.01 -5.62 2.55
N ASP A 208 20.51 -5.23 3.70
CA ASP A 208 21.94 -5.27 4.03
C ASP A 208 22.19 -6.33 5.11
N ASP A 209 22.89 -7.40 4.75
CA ASP A 209 23.17 -8.53 5.66
C ASP A 209 24.12 -8.15 6.82
N GLU A 210 24.99 -7.15 6.63
CA GLU A 210 25.92 -6.72 7.66
C GLU A 210 25.19 -5.92 8.75
N ASP A 211 24.35 -4.98 8.32
CA ASP A 211 23.59 -4.11 9.21
C ASP A 211 22.27 -4.72 9.69
N ASN A 212 21.79 -5.78 9.04
CA ASN A 212 20.44 -6.35 9.20
C ASN A 212 19.37 -5.28 9.09
N PHE A 213 19.41 -4.52 8.00
CA PHE A 213 18.55 -3.36 7.81
C PHE A 213 18.26 -3.11 6.33
N TYR A 214 17.10 -2.52 6.03
CA TYR A 214 16.76 -2.10 4.68
C TYR A 214 17.24 -0.68 4.39
N TYR A 215 17.82 -0.47 3.21
CA TYR A 215 18.29 0.82 2.74
C TYR A 215 17.78 1.12 1.33
N ASP A 216 17.68 2.40 1.02
CA ASP A 216 17.51 2.82 -0.36
C ASP A 216 18.77 2.47 -1.17
N VAL A 217 18.58 2.17 -2.46
CA VAL A 217 19.67 1.88 -3.38
C VAL A 217 19.71 2.91 -4.50
N MET A 218 20.86 3.55 -4.68
CA MET A 218 21.09 4.50 -5.77
C MET A 218 21.75 3.79 -6.94
N HIS A 219 21.14 3.90 -8.09
CA HIS A 219 21.64 3.46 -9.38
C HIS A 219 22.15 4.64 -10.17
N THR A 220 23.37 4.54 -10.65
CA THR A 220 23.98 5.54 -11.53
C THR A 220 24.58 4.85 -12.77
N PRO A 221 24.47 5.42 -13.98
CA PRO A 221 24.94 4.78 -15.20
C PRO A 221 26.45 4.47 -15.23
N THR A 222 27.21 5.22 -14.45
CA THR A 222 28.68 5.21 -14.48
C THR A 222 29.37 4.64 -13.26
N LYS A 223 28.60 4.29 -12.22
CA LYS A 223 29.14 3.74 -10.95
C LYS A 223 28.38 2.50 -10.54
N PRO A 224 28.97 1.60 -9.75
CA PRO A 224 28.25 0.50 -9.11
C PRO A 224 27.08 1.01 -8.28
N ASN A 225 26.02 0.22 -8.21
CA ASN A 225 24.87 0.48 -7.33
C ASN A 225 25.32 0.66 -5.89
N GLN A 226 24.75 1.61 -5.19
CA GLN A 226 25.19 1.99 -3.85
C GLN A 226 24.01 2.05 -2.89
N ARG A 227 24.09 1.28 -1.78
CA ARG A 227 23.17 1.44 -0.65
C ARG A 227 23.41 2.77 0.03
N MET A 228 22.30 3.47 0.29
CA MET A 228 22.32 4.74 1.03
C MET A 228 22.13 4.42 2.52
N LYS A 229 23.23 4.11 3.22
CA LYS A 229 23.22 3.62 4.60
C LYS A 229 22.81 4.69 5.62
N VAL A 230 21.53 5.08 5.60
CA VAL A 230 20.90 5.96 6.58
C VAL A 230 19.91 5.14 7.42
N LYS A 231 20.25 4.86 8.68
CA LYS A 231 19.36 4.15 9.61
C LYS A 231 18.23 5.08 10.05
N SER A 232 17.09 4.98 9.40
CA SER A 232 15.92 5.83 9.60
C SER A 232 14.63 5.01 9.61
N MET A 233 13.50 5.67 9.76
CA MET A 233 12.16 5.08 9.65
C MET A 233 11.93 4.36 8.31
N VAL A 234 12.55 4.81 7.23
CA VAL A 234 12.47 4.20 5.89
C VAL A 234 12.76 2.70 5.93
N GLY A 235 13.84 2.30 6.58
CA GLY A 235 14.22 0.88 6.68
C GLY A 235 13.39 0.06 7.67
N LEU A 236 12.45 0.68 8.39
CA LEU A 236 11.51 -0.01 9.29
C LEU A 236 10.14 -0.23 8.65
N ILE A 237 9.82 0.47 7.55
CA ILE A 237 8.53 0.33 6.86
C ILE A 237 8.26 -1.13 6.40
N PRO A 238 9.25 -1.95 6.00
CA PRO A 238 9.03 -3.37 5.68
C PRO A 238 8.30 -4.15 6.77
N LEU A 239 8.45 -3.77 8.04
CA LEU A 239 7.76 -4.39 9.17
C LEU A 239 6.23 -4.20 9.13
N PHE A 240 5.72 -3.28 8.34
CA PHE A 240 4.28 -3.07 8.16
C PHE A 240 3.65 -4.08 7.19
N ALA A 241 4.46 -4.72 6.35
CA ALA A 241 4.03 -5.76 5.44
C ALA A 241 3.88 -7.11 6.16
N ILE A 242 2.94 -7.16 7.11
CA ILE A 242 2.63 -8.37 7.88
C ILE A 242 1.12 -8.62 7.89
N GLU A 243 0.71 -9.87 7.72
CA GLU A 243 -0.68 -10.30 7.87
C GLU A 243 -0.74 -11.70 8.49
N ILE A 244 -1.78 -11.94 9.29
CA ILE A 244 -2.01 -13.22 9.94
C ILE A 244 -3.14 -13.96 9.23
N LEU A 245 -2.81 -15.05 8.58
CA LEU A 245 -3.79 -15.97 8.01
C LEU A 245 -4.33 -16.89 9.12
N ARG A 246 -5.57 -16.62 9.56
CA ARG A 246 -6.22 -17.44 10.60
C ARG A 246 -6.57 -18.81 10.02
N ALA A 247 -6.39 -19.85 10.83
CA ALA A 247 -6.73 -21.22 10.46
C ALA A 247 -8.19 -21.38 10.01
N GLU A 248 -9.12 -20.61 10.58
CA GLU A 248 -10.52 -20.60 10.16
C GLU A 248 -10.69 -20.19 8.68
N VAL A 249 -10.02 -19.13 8.25
CA VAL A 249 -10.06 -18.63 6.86
C VAL A 249 -9.45 -19.67 5.94
N TYR A 250 -8.25 -20.17 6.28
CA TYR A 250 -7.56 -21.21 5.52
C TYR A 250 -8.41 -22.47 5.32
N ASN A 251 -9.14 -22.91 6.36
CA ASN A 251 -9.97 -24.12 6.28
C ASN A 251 -11.29 -23.92 5.50
N LYS A 252 -11.84 -22.70 5.49
CA LYS A 252 -13.12 -22.39 4.81
C LYS A 252 -12.97 -22.04 3.34
N LEU A 253 -11.76 -21.72 2.87
CA LEU A 253 -11.50 -21.27 1.50
C LEU A 253 -10.60 -22.28 0.76
N PRO A 254 -11.18 -23.37 0.22
CA PRO A 254 -10.40 -24.49 -0.34
C PRO A 254 -9.57 -24.10 -1.56
N GLU A 255 -10.09 -23.26 -2.46
CA GLU A 255 -9.35 -22.82 -3.66
C GLU A 255 -8.14 -21.96 -3.29
N PHE A 256 -8.33 -21.04 -2.36
CA PHE A 256 -7.23 -20.21 -1.83
C PHE A 256 -6.18 -21.09 -1.14
N ARG A 257 -6.61 -22.05 -0.31
CA ARG A 257 -5.70 -22.98 0.37
C ARG A 257 -4.86 -23.80 -0.60
N GLU A 258 -5.52 -24.42 -1.59
CA GLU A 258 -4.83 -25.26 -2.59
C GLU A 258 -3.77 -24.45 -3.34
N ARG A 259 -4.09 -23.21 -3.70
CA ARG A 259 -3.18 -22.34 -4.41
C ARG A 259 -2.03 -21.86 -3.53
N LEU A 260 -2.32 -21.51 -2.28
CA LEU A 260 -1.30 -21.16 -1.28
C LEU A 260 -0.33 -22.32 -1.07
N ASP A 261 -0.83 -23.55 -0.83
CA ASP A 261 -0.01 -24.74 -0.61
C ASP A 261 0.84 -25.05 -1.84
N PHE A 262 0.30 -24.88 -3.05
CA PHE A 262 1.04 -25.02 -4.29
C PHE A 262 2.21 -24.03 -4.37
N PHE A 263 1.96 -22.74 -4.10
CA PHE A 263 3.02 -21.72 -4.11
C PHE A 263 4.12 -22.00 -3.10
N LEU A 264 3.77 -22.34 -1.88
CA LEU A 264 4.73 -22.65 -0.82
C LEU A 264 5.60 -23.86 -1.18
N LYS A 265 5.01 -24.84 -1.86
CA LYS A 265 5.73 -26.05 -2.29
C LYS A 265 6.65 -25.81 -3.49
N GLU A 266 6.16 -25.11 -4.51
CA GLU A 266 6.87 -24.92 -5.78
C GLU A 266 7.91 -23.80 -5.73
N ARG A 267 7.79 -22.88 -4.76
CA ARG A 267 8.67 -21.71 -4.60
C ARG A 267 9.17 -21.55 -3.17
N PRO A 268 9.90 -22.54 -2.61
CA PRO A 268 10.33 -22.52 -1.21
C PRO A 268 11.23 -21.31 -0.90
N LYS A 269 11.99 -20.81 -1.88
CA LYS A 269 12.85 -19.62 -1.70
C LYS A 269 12.07 -18.31 -1.46
N LEU A 270 10.81 -18.24 -1.88
CA LEU A 270 9.94 -17.08 -1.62
C LEU A 270 9.15 -17.25 -0.32
N ALA A 271 9.20 -18.40 0.31
CA ALA A 271 8.45 -18.77 1.51
C ALA A 271 9.34 -18.96 2.76
N SER A 272 10.66 -18.80 2.61
CA SER A 272 11.65 -18.99 3.69
C SER A 272 11.97 -17.63 4.39
#